data_dd9f6b9972f3466c083c38942642206b
#
_entry.id   dd9f6b9972f3466c083c38942642206b
#
_cell.length_a   1.000
_cell.length_b   1.000
_cell.length_c   1.000
_cell.angle_alpha   90.00
_cell.angle_beta   90.00
_cell.angle_gamma   90.00
#
_symmetry.space_group_name_H-M   'P 1'
#
loop_
_entity.id
_entity.type
_entity.pdbx_description
1 polymer ?
#
loop_
_entity_poly.entity_id
_entity_poly.type
_entity_poly.pdbx_seq_one_letter_code
_entity_poly.pdbx_strand_id
1 'polypeptide(L)'
;MYKINKIKEIYGVPLTSSPAAVSTIKAHFKDTGLPTDYYDLVLTGDLGVLGKELALDMLKDENVDFGKRYDDCGCMIFDTKKQDMHSGGSGCGCCAAVFSAYIMKKLKSKELKKILLVPTGALLSTTSTLQGESIPSVAHAVSIEGV
;
A
#
# COMPACT_ATOMS: atom_id res chain seq x y z
N MET A 1 20.66 -0.73 -4.60
CA MET A 1 20.26 -0.94 -6.02
C MET A 1 19.42 -2.23 -6.04
N TYR A 2 18.11 -2.11 -6.05
CA TYR A 2 17.22 -3.27 -6.03
C TYR A 2 17.41 -4.10 -7.30
N LYS A 3 17.53 -5.43 -7.15
CA LYS A 3 17.62 -6.34 -8.30
C LYS A 3 16.28 -6.44 -9.01
N ILE A 4 16.03 -5.49 -9.88
CA ILE A 4 14.81 -5.36 -10.71
C ILE A 4 14.62 -6.56 -11.69
N ASN A 5 15.59 -7.44 -11.80
CA ASN A 5 15.57 -8.54 -12.78
C ASN A 5 14.44 -9.57 -12.57
N LYS A 6 13.87 -9.65 -11.36
CA LYS A 6 12.71 -10.52 -11.08
C LYS A 6 11.36 -9.84 -11.39
N ILE A 7 11.37 -8.55 -11.62
CA ILE A 7 10.17 -7.70 -11.80
C ILE A 7 9.78 -7.57 -13.27
N LYS A 8 10.65 -7.92 -14.22
CA LYS A 8 10.42 -7.74 -15.66
C LYS A 8 9.28 -8.58 -16.26
N GLU A 9 8.80 -9.58 -15.53
CA GLU A 9 7.77 -10.51 -16.05
C GLU A 9 6.37 -10.26 -15.46
N ILE A 10 6.21 -9.33 -14.53
CA ILE A 10 4.91 -9.04 -13.90
C ILE A 10 4.43 -7.68 -14.37
N TYR A 11 3.55 -7.66 -15.36
CA TYR A 11 2.92 -6.45 -15.89
C TYR A 11 1.79 -5.98 -14.96
N GLY A 12 1.85 -4.74 -14.45
CA GLY A 12 0.72 -4.13 -13.75
C GLY A 12 1.04 -2.96 -12.81
N VAL A 13 0.02 -2.21 -12.48
CA VAL A 13 0.01 -1.06 -11.55
C VAL A 13 0.65 -1.36 -10.18
N PRO A 14 0.50 -2.57 -9.59
CA PRO A 14 1.09 -2.88 -8.29
C PRO A 14 2.60 -2.67 -8.21
N LEU A 15 3.31 -2.90 -9.32
CA LEU A 15 4.76 -2.84 -9.37
C LEU A 15 5.31 -1.42 -9.32
N THR A 16 4.57 -0.44 -9.81
CA THR A 16 4.97 0.97 -9.80
C THR A 16 4.61 1.64 -8.48
N SER A 17 3.50 1.24 -7.88
CA SER A 17 2.97 1.86 -6.65
C SER A 17 3.64 1.34 -5.38
N SER A 18 4.10 0.08 -5.35
CA SER A 18 4.76 -0.49 -4.16
C SER A 18 6.06 0.23 -3.79
N PRO A 19 6.99 0.54 -4.72
CA PRO A 19 8.16 1.36 -4.41
C PRO A 19 7.82 2.75 -3.86
N ALA A 20 6.79 3.40 -4.41
CA ALA A 20 6.33 4.70 -3.93
C ALA A 20 5.79 4.61 -2.50
N ALA A 21 4.97 3.60 -2.20
CA ALA A 21 4.46 3.35 -0.85
C ALA A 21 5.60 3.10 0.14
N VAL A 22 6.54 2.22 -0.20
CA VAL A 22 7.71 1.91 0.65
C VAL A 22 8.56 3.15 0.90
N SER A 23 8.85 3.94 -0.14
CA SER A 23 9.61 5.18 0.00
C SER A 23 8.93 6.16 0.96
N THR A 24 7.61 6.33 0.83
CA THR A 24 6.82 7.22 1.69
C THR A 24 6.75 6.72 3.13
N ILE A 25 6.54 5.40 3.34
CA ILE A 25 6.55 4.79 4.67
C ILE A 25 7.91 5.00 5.35
N LYS A 26 9.00 4.74 4.64
CA LYS A 26 10.36 4.95 5.17
C LYS A 26 10.62 6.40 5.55
N ALA A 27 10.26 7.33 4.66
CA ALA A 27 10.41 8.76 4.93
C ALA A 27 9.62 9.16 6.17
N HIS A 28 8.36 8.70 6.30
CA HIS A 28 7.52 8.98 7.46
C HIS A 28 8.19 8.55 8.78
N PHE A 29 8.64 7.30 8.89
CA PHE A 29 9.27 6.82 10.13
C PHE A 29 10.62 7.47 10.40
N LYS A 30 11.41 7.76 9.36
CA LYS A 30 12.67 8.48 9.48
C LYS A 30 12.47 9.91 9.98
N ASP A 31 11.52 10.63 9.41
CA ASP A 31 11.31 12.05 9.70
C ASP A 31 10.62 12.27 11.05
N THR A 32 9.74 11.34 11.44
CA THR A 32 9.02 11.43 12.73
C THR A 32 9.79 10.81 13.89
N GLY A 33 10.73 9.91 13.63
CA GLY A 33 11.45 9.14 14.66
C GLY A 33 10.56 8.15 15.42
N LEU A 34 9.35 7.88 14.93
CA LEU A 34 8.43 6.95 15.56
C LEU A 34 8.92 5.50 15.42
N PRO A 35 8.70 4.63 16.42
CA PRO A 35 9.01 3.22 16.30
C PRO A 35 8.02 2.52 15.37
N THR A 36 8.42 1.40 14.76
CA THR A 36 7.59 0.66 13.79
C THR A 36 6.33 0.05 14.41
N ASP A 37 6.25 -0.05 15.71
CA ASP A 37 5.09 -0.53 16.46
C ASP A 37 4.16 0.59 16.95
N TYR A 38 4.42 1.84 16.58
CA TYR A 38 3.60 2.98 16.96
C TYR A 38 2.15 2.89 16.46
N TYR A 39 1.96 2.36 15.25
CA TYR A 39 0.64 2.21 14.65
C TYR A 39 0.07 0.81 14.88
N ASP A 40 -1.23 0.74 15.18
CA ASP A 40 -1.99 -0.51 15.22
C ASP A 40 -2.11 -1.13 13.83
N LEU A 41 -2.13 -0.26 12.79
CA LEU A 41 -2.20 -0.68 11.39
C LEU A 41 -1.49 0.33 10.47
N VAL A 42 -0.64 -0.19 9.60
CA VAL A 42 -0.11 0.52 8.42
C VAL A 42 -0.85 -0.02 7.21
N LEU A 43 -1.56 0.84 6.49
CA LEU A 43 -2.52 0.44 5.47
C LEU A 43 -2.21 1.14 4.14
N THR A 44 -1.86 0.36 3.12
CA THR A 44 -1.69 0.87 1.75
C THR A 44 -3.01 0.90 0.98
N GLY A 45 -3.03 1.60 -0.15
CA GLY A 45 -4.27 1.96 -0.85
C GLY A 45 -4.89 0.88 -1.70
N ASP A 46 -4.16 0.35 -2.65
CA ASP A 46 -4.69 -0.55 -3.68
C ASP A 46 -3.59 -1.34 -4.40
N LEU A 47 -2.58 -1.77 -3.66
CA LEU A 47 -1.48 -2.56 -4.19
C LEU A 47 -1.93 -3.98 -4.59
N GLY A 48 -2.96 -4.50 -3.92
CA GLY A 48 -3.39 -5.88 -4.05
C GLY A 48 -2.40 -6.88 -3.46
N VAL A 49 -2.66 -8.17 -3.65
CA VAL A 49 -1.85 -9.25 -3.05
C VAL A 49 -0.39 -9.16 -3.48
N LEU A 50 -0.16 -9.11 -4.81
CA LEU A 50 1.21 -9.07 -5.36
C LEU A 50 1.98 -7.81 -4.95
N GLY A 51 1.31 -6.65 -4.99
CA GLY A 51 1.96 -5.39 -4.60
C GLY A 51 2.21 -5.30 -3.11
N LYS A 52 1.33 -5.86 -2.28
CA LYS A 52 1.52 -5.97 -0.84
C LYS A 52 2.73 -6.86 -0.51
N GLU A 53 2.86 -8.02 -1.15
CA GLU A 53 4.01 -8.92 -0.97
C GLU A 53 5.32 -8.23 -1.37
N LEU A 54 5.34 -7.57 -2.52
CA LEU A 54 6.50 -6.81 -2.98
C LEU A 54 6.88 -5.70 -1.99
N ALA A 55 5.91 -4.94 -1.50
CA ALA A 55 6.16 -3.89 -0.52
C ALA A 55 6.73 -4.45 0.80
N LEU A 56 6.20 -5.59 1.28
CA LEU A 56 6.73 -6.26 2.46
C LEU A 56 8.17 -6.73 2.28
N ASP A 57 8.53 -7.31 1.12
CA ASP A 57 9.89 -7.73 0.83
C ASP A 57 10.85 -6.54 0.78
N MET A 58 10.45 -5.45 0.12
CA MET A 58 11.23 -4.22 0.08
C MET A 58 11.42 -3.59 1.47
N LEU A 59 10.41 -3.62 2.34
CA LEU A 59 10.50 -3.12 3.71
C LEU A 59 11.43 -3.98 4.56
N LYS A 60 11.38 -5.31 4.41
CA LYS A 60 12.29 -6.25 5.11
C LYS A 60 13.76 -6.05 4.71
N ASP A 61 14.04 -5.81 3.43
CA ASP A 61 15.40 -5.50 2.95
C ASP A 61 15.97 -4.25 3.62
N GLU A 62 15.11 -3.36 4.10
CA GLU A 62 15.45 -2.15 4.83
C GLU A 62 15.34 -2.29 6.37
N ASN A 63 15.20 -3.52 6.87
CA ASN A 63 15.03 -3.85 8.29
C ASN A 63 13.76 -3.23 8.92
N VAL A 64 12.72 -3.00 8.13
CA VAL A 64 11.41 -2.54 8.59
C VAL A 64 10.42 -3.70 8.54
N ASP A 65 9.92 -4.11 9.70
CA ASP A 65 8.93 -5.19 9.82
C ASP A 65 7.75 -4.71 10.66
N PHE A 66 6.57 -4.73 10.06
CA PHE A 66 5.31 -4.41 10.75
C PHE A 66 4.58 -5.67 11.24
N GLY A 67 5.04 -6.86 10.85
CA GLY A 67 4.37 -8.12 11.17
C GLY A 67 2.93 -8.12 10.66
N LYS A 68 1.98 -8.41 11.57
CA LYS A 68 0.54 -8.45 11.27
C LYS A 68 -0.11 -7.06 11.19
N ARG A 69 0.65 -5.99 11.45
CA ARG A 69 0.14 -4.61 11.43
C ARG A 69 0.24 -3.94 10.05
N TYR A 70 0.58 -4.68 9.02
CA TYR A 70 0.58 -4.19 7.65
C TYR A 70 -0.50 -4.87 6.82
N ASP A 71 -1.31 -4.07 6.13
CA ASP A 71 -2.31 -4.58 5.20
C ASP A 71 -2.50 -3.63 4.01
N ASP A 72 -3.33 -4.03 3.06
CA ASP A 72 -3.63 -3.27 1.84
C ASP A 72 -5.14 -3.26 1.57
N CYS A 73 -5.69 -2.09 1.22
CA CYS A 73 -7.12 -1.96 0.96
C CYS A 73 -7.57 -2.84 -0.22
N GLY A 74 -6.71 -3.02 -1.24
CA GLY A 74 -6.99 -3.92 -2.36
C GLY A 74 -7.10 -5.39 -1.95
N CYS A 75 -6.38 -5.79 -0.88
CA CYS A 75 -6.50 -7.12 -0.29
C CYS A 75 -7.75 -7.26 0.58
N MET A 76 -8.22 -6.17 1.18
CA MET A 76 -9.33 -6.18 2.15
C MET A 76 -10.70 -6.07 1.51
N ILE A 77 -10.81 -5.49 0.30
CA ILE A 77 -12.11 -5.19 -0.34
C ILE A 77 -12.82 -6.44 -0.86
N PHE A 78 -12.07 -7.51 -1.15
CA PHE A 78 -12.60 -8.77 -1.68
C PHE A 78 -12.12 -9.98 -0.87
N ASP A 79 -12.96 -11.00 -0.78
CA ASP A 79 -12.57 -12.32 -0.30
C ASP A 79 -12.00 -13.14 -1.47
N THR A 80 -10.69 -13.04 -1.68
CA THR A 80 -9.99 -13.69 -2.79
C THR A 80 -10.06 -15.22 -2.77
N LYS A 81 -10.49 -15.83 -1.64
CA LYS A 81 -10.72 -17.28 -1.55
C LYS A 81 -12.07 -17.70 -2.11
N LYS A 82 -13.05 -16.79 -2.10
CA LYS A 82 -14.43 -17.06 -2.54
C LYS A 82 -14.80 -16.33 -3.84
N GLN A 83 -14.07 -15.28 -4.16
CA GLN A 83 -14.32 -14.44 -5.31
C GLN A 83 -13.12 -14.51 -6.25
N ASP A 84 -13.35 -14.75 -7.52
CA ASP A 84 -12.29 -14.76 -8.55
C ASP A 84 -11.87 -13.32 -8.89
N MET A 85 -11.10 -12.73 -7.98
CA MET A 85 -10.63 -11.33 -8.07
C MET A 85 -9.11 -11.25 -8.20
N HIS A 86 -8.45 -12.33 -8.61
CA HIS A 86 -7.00 -12.42 -8.82
C HIS A 86 -6.19 -11.81 -7.66
N SER A 87 -5.56 -10.65 -7.85
CA SER A 87 -4.75 -9.96 -6.82
C SER A 87 -5.56 -9.04 -5.91
N GLY A 88 -6.88 -9.01 -6.03
CA GLY A 88 -7.73 -8.15 -5.20
C GLY A 88 -8.20 -6.88 -5.92
N GLY A 89 -8.57 -5.86 -5.16
CA GLY A 89 -9.07 -4.60 -5.69
C GLY A 89 -7.97 -3.62 -6.05
N SER A 90 -8.24 -2.80 -7.05
CA SER A 90 -7.39 -1.67 -7.45
C SER A 90 -8.25 -0.53 -7.96
N GLY A 91 -7.67 0.67 -8.02
CA GLY A 91 -8.30 1.85 -8.56
C GLY A 91 -8.57 2.95 -7.53
N CYS A 92 -8.86 4.14 -8.03
CA CYS A 92 -8.91 5.39 -7.26
C CYS A 92 -9.94 5.39 -6.10
N GLY A 93 -10.96 4.56 -6.16
CA GLY A 93 -11.98 4.44 -5.10
C GLY A 93 -11.70 3.38 -4.04
N CYS A 94 -10.75 2.46 -4.28
CA CYS A 94 -10.52 1.30 -3.42
C CYS A 94 -10.17 1.70 -1.98
N CYS A 95 -9.15 2.52 -1.81
CA CYS A 95 -8.72 3.02 -0.49
C CYS A 95 -9.85 3.74 0.25
N ALA A 96 -10.55 4.65 -0.43
CA ALA A 96 -11.64 5.41 0.18
C ALA A 96 -12.82 4.52 0.61
N ALA A 97 -13.17 3.53 -0.20
CA ALA A 97 -14.24 2.58 0.10
C ALA A 97 -13.91 1.74 1.35
N VAL A 98 -12.72 1.13 1.41
CA VAL A 98 -12.30 0.32 2.55
C VAL A 98 -12.15 1.18 3.81
N PHE A 99 -11.53 2.35 3.69
CA PHE A 99 -11.38 3.26 4.81
C PHE A 99 -12.73 3.65 5.39
N SER A 100 -13.66 4.13 4.56
CA SER A 100 -14.97 4.63 5.02
C SER A 100 -15.88 3.52 5.55
N ALA A 101 -15.93 2.37 4.85
CA ALA A 101 -16.86 1.30 5.20
C ALA A 101 -16.37 0.39 6.33
N TYR A 102 -15.06 0.21 6.47
CA TYR A 102 -14.48 -0.77 7.38
C TYR A 102 -13.56 -0.14 8.43
N ILE A 103 -12.54 0.60 8.03
CA ILE A 103 -11.53 1.13 8.96
C ILE A 103 -12.13 2.17 9.91
N MET A 104 -12.98 3.07 9.40
CA MET A 104 -13.69 4.07 10.23
C MET A 104 -14.55 3.43 11.33
N LYS A 105 -15.14 2.25 11.08
CA LYS A 105 -15.89 1.53 12.12
C LYS A 105 -14.97 1.05 13.22
N LYS A 106 -13.80 0.51 12.87
CA LYS A 106 -12.79 0.04 13.82
C LYS A 106 -12.17 1.17 14.64
N LEU A 107 -11.96 2.33 14.03
CA LEU A 107 -11.54 3.55 14.75
C LEU A 107 -12.62 4.03 15.72
N LYS A 108 -13.88 4.10 15.29
CA LYS A 108 -15.01 4.50 16.15
C LYS A 108 -15.25 3.51 17.30
N SER A 109 -15.09 2.23 17.09
CA SER A 109 -15.21 1.21 18.15
C SER A 109 -13.98 1.11 19.06
N LYS A 110 -12.93 1.89 18.78
CA LYS A 110 -11.63 1.87 19.47
C LYS A 110 -10.88 0.51 19.37
N GLU A 111 -11.26 -0.32 18.40
CA GLU A 111 -10.50 -1.53 18.04
C GLU A 111 -9.14 -1.17 17.43
N LEU A 112 -9.12 -0.12 16.60
CA LEU A 112 -7.91 0.56 16.13
C LEU A 112 -7.87 1.97 16.73
N LYS A 113 -6.71 2.41 17.17
CA LYS A 113 -6.50 3.73 17.76
C LYS A 113 -5.61 4.61 16.92
N LYS A 114 -4.59 4.02 16.32
CA LYS A 114 -3.59 4.73 15.51
C LYS A 114 -3.34 3.97 14.21
N ILE A 115 -3.53 4.62 13.10
CA ILE A 115 -3.25 4.05 11.79
C ILE A 115 -2.39 4.98 10.96
N LEU A 116 -1.54 4.40 10.12
CA LEU A 116 -0.86 5.09 9.04
C LEU A 116 -1.51 4.67 7.73
N LEU A 117 -2.26 5.58 7.11
CA LEU A 117 -2.88 5.35 5.81
C LEU A 117 -1.95 5.88 4.72
N VAL A 118 -1.60 5.01 3.76
CA VAL A 118 -0.66 5.31 2.68
C VAL A 118 -1.31 5.03 1.32
N PRO A 119 -2.26 5.88 0.89
CA PRO A 119 -2.85 5.75 -0.43
C PRO A 119 -1.80 5.96 -1.53
N THR A 120 -1.95 5.23 -2.61
CA THR A 120 -1.06 5.22 -3.76
C THR A 120 -1.79 5.66 -5.01
N GLY A 121 -1.04 6.18 -5.96
CA GLY A 121 -1.53 6.52 -7.27
C GLY A 121 -0.46 6.31 -8.34
N ALA A 122 -0.86 5.84 -9.51
CA ALA A 122 0.00 5.73 -10.68
C ALA A 122 -0.67 6.36 -11.89
N LEU A 123 0.07 7.17 -12.61
CA LEU A 123 -0.42 7.79 -13.85
C LEU A 123 -0.23 6.84 -15.03
N LEU A 124 -1.29 6.14 -15.39
CA LEU A 124 -1.32 5.28 -16.57
C LEU A 124 -1.67 6.14 -17.79
N SER A 125 -0.67 6.39 -18.63
CA SER A 125 -0.84 7.08 -19.92
C SER A 125 -0.48 6.14 -21.05
N THR A 126 -1.42 5.89 -21.95
CA THR A 126 -1.18 5.08 -23.16
C THR A 126 -0.10 5.72 -24.03
N THR A 127 -0.07 7.02 -24.13
CA THR A 127 0.94 7.76 -24.91
C THR A 127 2.34 7.56 -24.32
N SER A 128 2.51 7.76 -23.01
CA SER A 128 3.81 7.59 -22.35
C SER A 128 4.30 6.14 -22.45
N THR A 129 3.40 5.17 -22.28
CA THR A 129 3.73 3.75 -22.39
C THR A 129 4.20 3.38 -23.81
N LEU A 130 3.53 3.92 -24.85
CA LEU A 130 3.92 3.69 -26.25
C LEU A 130 5.26 4.36 -26.60
N GLN A 131 5.64 5.41 -25.89
CA GLN A 131 6.93 6.10 -26.04
C GLN A 131 8.06 5.47 -25.20
N GLY A 132 7.76 4.39 -24.46
CA GLY A 132 8.74 3.72 -23.62
C GLY A 132 9.09 4.45 -22.32
N GLU A 133 8.27 5.43 -21.93
CA GLU A 133 8.45 6.18 -20.69
C GLU A 133 8.06 5.35 -19.47
N SER A 134 8.65 5.68 -18.32
CA SER A 134 8.28 5.08 -17.06
C SER A 134 6.89 5.55 -16.58
N ILE A 135 6.19 4.72 -15.83
CA ILE A 135 4.91 5.07 -15.19
C ILE A 135 5.22 5.81 -13.89
N PRO A 136 4.94 7.13 -13.81
CA PRO A 136 5.12 7.86 -12.56
C PRO A 136 4.11 7.38 -11.51
N SER A 137 4.58 7.17 -10.29
CA SER A 137 3.76 6.80 -9.15
C SER A 137 4.08 7.64 -7.93
N VAL A 138 3.07 7.83 -7.08
CA VAL A 138 3.16 8.63 -5.87
C VAL A 138 2.42 7.93 -4.73
N ALA A 139 2.89 8.13 -3.52
CA ALA A 139 2.17 7.75 -2.30
C ALA A 139 2.21 8.91 -1.30
N HIS A 140 1.16 9.04 -0.52
CA HIS A 140 1.06 10.02 0.56
C HIS A 140 0.78 9.29 1.87
N ALA A 141 1.38 9.75 2.98
CA ALA A 141 1.14 9.19 4.30
C ALA A 141 0.25 10.11 5.13
N VAL A 142 -0.79 9.55 5.74
CA VAL A 142 -1.69 10.25 6.65
C VAL A 142 -1.74 9.47 7.96
N SER A 143 -1.25 10.07 9.04
CA SER A 143 -1.42 9.54 10.40
C SER A 143 -2.80 9.90 10.91
N ILE A 144 -3.55 8.92 11.39
CA ILE A 144 -4.89 9.08 11.93
C ILE A 144 -4.92 8.45 13.31
N GLU A 145 -5.27 9.27 14.30
CA GLU A 145 -5.45 8.83 15.68
C GLU A 145 -6.92 8.96 16.07
N GLY A 146 -7.48 7.86 16.60
CA GLY A 146 -8.84 7.88 17.16
C GLY A 146 -8.84 8.60 18.51
N VAL A 147 -9.83 9.43 18.75
CA VAL A 147 -10.07 10.17 20.00
C VAL A 147 -10.88 9.32 20.97
#